data_381a420e20e757d54e14c20df60a46ae
#
_entry.id   381a420e20e757d54e14c20df60a46ae
#
_cell.length_a   1.000
_cell.length_b   1.000
_cell.length_c   1.000
_cell.angle_alpha   90.00
_cell.angle_beta   90.00
_cell.angle_gamma   90.00
#
_symmetry.space_group_name_H-M   'P 1'
#
loop_
_entity.id
_entity.type
_entity.pdbx_description
1 polymer ?
#
loop_
_entity_poly.entity_id
_entity_poly.type
_entity_poly.pdbx_seq_one_letter_code
_entity_poly.pdbx_strand_id
1 'polypeptide(L)'
;MNSDKLDVIDYVILACIKNGVKKYTSIFKNCKKTNAGKFREHVNELEDMGLITIDSSENWFTRNTNPSIILKKDGIKFVEENIAKVQKHWNVQMKDGK
;
A
#
# COMPACT_ATOMS: atom_id res chain seq x y z
N MET A 1 -10.88 -8.14 -12.14
CA MET A 1 -10.66 -7.71 -10.77
C MET A 1 -11.80 -6.87 -10.25
N ASN A 2 -12.16 -7.07 -9.01
CA ASN A 2 -13.33 -6.41 -8.45
C ASN A 2 -12.91 -5.42 -7.35
N SER A 3 -13.02 -4.12 -7.65
CA SER A 3 -12.63 -3.09 -6.70
C SER A 3 -13.52 -3.06 -5.45
N ASP A 4 -14.67 -3.70 -5.51
CA ASP A 4 -15.56 -3.76 -4.35
C ASP A 4 -14.97 -4.54 -3.19
N LYS A 5 -13.96 -5.34 -3.44
CA LYS A 5 -13.29 -6.11 -2.40
C LYS A 5 -12.25 -5.29 -1.64
N LEU A 6 -11.90 -4.13 -2.16
CA LEU A 6 -10.90 -3.29 -1.50
C LEU A 6 -11.57 -2.41 -0.46
N ASP A 7 -10.90 -2.22 0.65
CA ASP A 7 -11.39 -1.32 1.68
C ASP A 7 -10.45 -0.12 1.85
N VAL A 8 -10.73 0.69 2.86
CA VAL A 8 -9.97 1.92 3.07
C VAL A 8 -8.48 1.66 3.19
N ILE A 9 -8.09 0.61 3.91
CA ILE A 9 -6.68 0.30 4.12
C ILE A 9 -5.99 0.02 2.80
N ASP A 10 -6.65 -0.74 1.92
CA ASP A 10 -6.08 -1.06 0.61
C ASP A 10 -5.83 0.21 -0.21
N TYR A 11 -6.80 1.13 -0.20
CA TYR A 11 -6.64 2.39 -0.93
C TYR A 11 -5.52 3.25 -0.33
N VAL A 12 -5.38 3.25 0.99
CA VAL A 12 -4.31 4.00 1.63
C VAL A 12 -2.94 3.43 1.26
N ILE A 13 -2.81 2.11 1.23
CA ILE A 13 -1.57 1.47 0.82
C ILE A 13 -1.19 1.91 -0.60
N LEU A 14 -2.15 1.82 -1.52
CA LEU A 14 -1.90 2.20 -2.90
C LEU A 14 -1.57 3.68 -3.04
N ALA A 15 -2.26 4.52 -2.27
CA ALA A 15 -2.00 5.96 -2.28
C ALA A 15 -0.59 6.27 -1.78
N CYS A 16 -0.15 5.60 -0.72
CA CYS A 16 1.20 5.81 -0.19
C CYS A 16 2.24 5.53 -1.27
N ILE A 17 2.10 4.37 -1.94
CA ILE A 17 3.08 3.99 -2.96
C ILE A 17 3.08 4.99 -4.10
N LYS A 18 1.90 5.41 -4.53
CA LYS A 18 1.76 6.39 -5.60
C LYS A 18 2.47 7.70 -5.24
N ASN A 19 2.43 8.08 -3.97
CA ASN A 19 3.00 9.34 -3.51
C ASN A 19 4.44 9.21 -3.02
N GLY A 20 5.08 8.09 -3.31
CA GLY A 20 6.49 7.93 -3.04
C GLY A 20 6.85 7.27 -1.72
N VAL A 21 5.86 6.90 -0.93
CA VAL A 21 6.07 6.21 0.34
C VAL A 21 6.13 4.72 0.05
N LYS A 22 7.33 4.15 0.01
CA LYS A 22 7.52 2.78 -0.47
C LYS A 22 7.87 1.75 0.61
N LYS A 23 8.48 2.18 1.71
CA LYS A 23 8.89 1.23 2.73
C LYS A 23 7.70 0.69 3.51
N TYR A 24 7.74 -0.60 3.77
CA TYR A 24 6.66 -1.32 4.46
C TYR A 24 6.23 -0.62 5.76
N THR A 25 7.20 -0.32 6.62
CA THR A 25 6.87 0.30 7.90
C THR A 25 6.35 1.71 7.75
N SER A 26 6.85 2.46 6.76
CA SER A 26 6.36 3.81 6.52
C SER A 26 4.91 3.80 6.06
N ILE A 27 4.56 2.85 5.19
CA ILE A 27 3.19 2.71 4.74
C ILE A 27 2.29 2.32 5.92
N PHE A 28 2.75 1.38 6.74
CA PHE A 28 1.99 0.94 7.90
C PHE A 28 1.70 2.11 8.84
N LYS A 29 2.67 2.99 9.04
CA LYS A 29 2.48 4.15 9.90
C LYS A 29 1.39 5.08 9.41
N ASN A 30 1.11 5.06 8.12
CA ASN A 30 0.05 5.88 7.54
C ASN A 30 -1.32 5.21 7.59
N CYS A 31 -1.37 3.94 8.00
CA CYS A 31 -2.63 3.20 8.09
C CYS A 31 -3.10 3.23 9.53
N LYS A 32 -3.96 4.17 9.87
CA LYS A 32 -4.23 4.52 11.24
C LYS A 32 -5.17 3.59 12.00
N LYS A 33 -6.02 2.88 11.34
CA LYS A 33 -7.03 2.08 12.03
C LYS A 33 -6.84 0.60 11.79
N THR A 34 -5.59 0.16 11.82
CA THR A 34 -5.28 -1.24 11.61
C THR A 34 -4.14 -1.66 12.53
N ASN A 35 -3.86 -2.93 12.57
CA ASN A 35 -2.73 -3.45 13.33
C ASN A 35 -1.80 -4.19 12.37
N ALA A 36 -0.63 -4.61 12.89
CA ALA A 36 0.40 -5.22 12.04
C ALA A 36 -0.10 -6.47 11.33
N GLY A 37 -0.88 -7.30 12.00
CA GLY A 37 -1.40 -8.52 11.40
C GLY A 37 -2.36 -8.25 10.26
N LYS A 38 -3.30 -7.34 10.49
CA LYS A 38 -4.27 -6.99 9.46
C LYS A 38 -3.62 -6.27 8.30
N PHE A 39 -2.67 -5.39 8.58
CA PHE A 39 -1.94 -4.70 7.53
C PHE A 39 -1.25 -5.69 6.63
N ARG A 40 -0.60 -6.69 7.22
CA ARG A 40 0.08 -7.73 6.45
C ARG A 40 -0.89 -8.49 5.56
N GLU A 41 -2.08 -8.79 6.07
CA GLU A 41 -3.10 -9.47 5.28
C GLU A 41 -3.50 -8.64 4.06
N HIS A 42 -3.69 -7.34 4.25
CA HIS A 42 -4.04 -6.45 3.14
C HIS A 42 -2.92 -6.41 2.10
N VAL A 43 -1.68 -6.32 2.55
CA VAL A 43 -0.53 -6.33 1.63
C VAL A 43 -0.50 -7.63 0.84
N ASN A 44 -0.69 -8.76 1.53
CA ASN A 44 -0.67 -10.06 0.86
C ASN A 44 -1.80 -10.18 -0.16
N GLU A 45 -2.97 -9.68 0.16
CA GLU A 45 -4.10 -9.70 -0.77
C GLU A 45 -3.82 -8.87 -2.01
N LEU A 46 -3.27 -7.68 -1.83
CA LEU A 46 -2.94 -6.83 -2.97
C LEU A 46 -1.88 -7.48 -3.83
N GLU A 47 -0.92 -8.15 -3.22
CA GLU A 47 0.10 -8.89 -3.96
C GLU A 47 -0.53 -10.04 -4.75
N ASP A 48 -1.44 -10.77 -4.13
CA ASP A 48 -2.13 -11.88 -4.79
C ASP A 48 -2.98 -11.40 -5.97
N MET A 49 -3.51 -10.19 -5.87
CA MET A 49 -4.28 -9.59 -6.95
C MET A 49 -3.40 -9.08 -8.09
N GLY A 50 -2.09 -9.10 -7.92
CA GLY A 50 -1.17 -8.66 -8.95
C GLY A 50 -0.99 -7.16 -9.04
N LEU A 51 -1.39 -6.44 -8.00
CA LEU A 51 -1.32 -4.97 -8.00
C LEU A 51 0.01 -4.46 -7.45
N ILE A 52 0.61 -5.20 -6.53
CA ILE A 52 1.86 -4.79 -5.91
C ILE A 52 2.82 -5.98 -5.82
N THR A 53 4.07 -5.68 -5.57
CA THR A 53 5.06 -6.70 -5.24
C THR A 53 5.92 -6.18 -4.10
N ILE A 54 6.47 -7.09 -3.32
CA ILE A 54 7.34 -6.75 -2.20
C ILE A 54 8.78 -6.99 -2.62
N ASP A 55 9.59 -5.96 -2.53
CA ASP A 55 11.00 -6.04 -2.92
C ASP A 55 11.86 -6.01 -1.66
N SER A 56 12.40 -7.16 -1.30
CA SER A 56 13.28 -7.29 -0.15
C SER A 56 14.70 -7.71 -0.56
N SER A 57 14.96 -7.76 -1.86
CA SER A 57 16.20 -8.34 -2.35
C SER A 57 17.45 -7.58 -1.91
N GLU A 58 17.35 -6.28 -1.75
CA GLU A 58 18.51 -5.47 -1.41
C GLU A 58 18.87 -5.48 0.07
N ASN A 59 18.07 -6.15 0.88
CA ASN A 59 18.23 -6.08 2.34
C ASN A 59 18.69 -7.36 2.99
N TRP A 60 18.99 -8.37 2.21
CA TRP A 60 19.27 -9.66 2.82
C TRP A 60 20.58 -9.67 3.64
N PHE A 61 21.56 -8.87 3.25
CA PHE A 61 22.81 -8.78 4.00
C PHE A 61 22.60 -8.18 5.38
N THR A 62 21.76 -7.18 5.46
CA THR A 62 21.52 -6.45 6.70
C THR A 62 20.42 -7.08 7.53
N ARG A 63 19.76 -8.07 6.98
CA ARG A 63 18.57 -8.68 7.60
C ARG A 63 17.51 -7.65 7.90
N ASN A 64 17.47 -6.64 7.09
CA ASN A 64 16.48 -5.58 7.22
C ASN A 64 15.10 -6.14 6.88
N THR A 65 14.18 -6.05 7.83
CA THR A 65 12.82 -6.55 7.64
C THR A 65 11.87 -5.50 7.11
N ASN A 66 12.41 -4.40 6.62
CA ASN A 66 11.60 -3.29 6.11
C ASN A 66 11.70 -3.22 4.58
N PRO A 67 11.03 -4.14 3.88
CA PRO A 67 11.11 -4.15 2.42
C PRO A 67 10.37 -2.99 1.79
N SER A 68 10.64 -2.75 0.52
CA SER A 68 9.88 -1.78 -0.26
C SER A 68 8.69 -2.47 -0.90
N ILE A 69 7.58 -1.74 -1.01
CA ILE A 69 6.40 -2.22 -1.72
C ILE A 69 6.28 -1.39 -2.99
N ILE A 70 6.14 -2.07 -4.12
CA ILE A 70 6.19 -1.45 -5.43
C ILE A 70 4.90 -1.76 -6.18
N LEU A 71 4.34 -0.76 -6.89
CA LEU A 71 3.20 -1.00 -7.76
C LEU A 71 3.64 -1.78 -8.98
N LYS A 72 2.91 -2.84 -9.29
CA LYS A 72 3.11 -3.56 -10.53
C LYS A 72 2.35 -2.82 -11.64
N LYS A 73 2.55 -3.26 -12.87
CA LYS A 73 1.91 -2.66 -14.03
C LYS A 73 0.40 -2.56 -13.85
N ASP A 74 -0.23 -3.65 -13.40
CA ASP A 74 -1.67 -3.67 -13.17
C ASP A 74 -2.07 -2.76 -12.01
N GLY A 75 -1.19 -2.62 -11.02
CA GLY A 75 -1.42 -1.73 -9.89
C GLY A 75 -1.42 -0.27 -10.30
N ILE A 76 -0.47 0.09 -11.17
CA ILE A 76 -0.40 1.46 -11.68
C ILE A 76 -1.67 1.77 -12.46
N LYS A 77 -2.10 0.85 -13.30
CA LYS A 77 -3.31 1.02 -14.08
C LYS A 77 -4.53 1.16 -13.17
N PHE A 78 -4.63 0.31 -12.17
CA PHE A 78 -5.74 0.35 -11.21
C PHE A 78 -5.79 1.71 -10.49
N VAL A 79 -4.63 2.18 -10.03
CA VAL A 79 -4.57 3.47 -9.34
C VAL A 79 -5.02 4.60 -10.26
N GLU A 80 -4.57 4.58 -11.50
CA GLU A 80 -4.97 5.61 -12.47
C GLU A 80 -6.46 5.60 -12.73
N GLU A 81 -7.05 4.42 -12.85
CA GLU A 81 -8.48 4.28 -13.11
C GLU A 81 -9.33 4.67 -11.89
N ASN A 82 -8.74 4.60 -10.70
CA ASN A 82 -9.45 4.88 -9.46
C ASN A 82 -8.80 6.05 -8.70
N ILE A 83 -8.18 6.96 -9.44
CA ILE A 83 -7.36 8.01 -8.83
C ILE A 83 -8.15 8.87 -7.84
N ALA A 84 -9.41 9.14 -8.13
CA ALA A 84 -10.21 9.98 -7.23
C ALA A 84 -10.37 9.32 -5.87
N LYS A 85 -10.66 8.02 -5.85
CA LYS A 85 -10.80 7.28 -4.59
C LYS A 85 -9.47 7.19 -3.85
N VAL A 86 -8.41 6.88 -4.57
CA VAL A 86 -7.08 6.73 -3.99
C VAL A 86 -6.64 8.05 -3.35
N GLN A 87 -6.80 9.14 -4.08
CA GLN A 87 -6.38 10.45 -3.59
C GLN A 87 -7.23 10.91 -2.42
N LYS A 88 -8.53 10.61 -2.46
CA LYS A 88 -9.43 10.96 -1.37
C LYS A 88 -8.98 10.31 -0.06
N HIS A 89 -8.68 9.03 -0.11
CA HIS A 89 -8.24 8.32 1.09
C HIS A 89 -6.89 8.82 1.59
N TRP A 90 -5.99 9.13 0.67
CA TRP A 90 -4.72 9.73 1.03
C TRP A 90 -4.90 11.05 1.75
N ASN A 91 -5.75 11.93 1.21
CA ASN A 91 -5.96 13.23 1.79
C ASN A 91 -6.57 13.16 3.18
N VAL A 92 -7.54 12.26 3.36
CA VAL A 92 -8.18 12.07 4.66
C VAL A 92 -7.16 11.57 5.68
N GLN A 93 -6.33 10.63 5.27
CA GLN A 93 -5.33 10.05 6.16
C GLN A 93 -4.30 11.10 6.58
N MET A 94 -3.87 11.92 5.65
CA MET A 94 -2.89 12.96 5.94
C MET A 94 -3.46 14.02 6.87
N LYS A 95 -4.71 14.39 6.69
CA LYS A 95 -5.36 15.32 7.60
C LYS A 95 -5.41 14.79 9.02
N ASP A 96 -5.78 13.53 9.16
CA ASP A 96 -5.85 12.90 10.46
C ASP A 96 -4.48 12.78 11.10
N GLY A 97 -3.44 12.74 10.29
CA GLY A 97 -2.07 12.64 10.76
C GLY A 97 -1.58 13.89 11.46
N LYS A 98 -2.28 14.95 11.27
CA LYS A 98 -1.97 16.18 11.98
C LYS A 98 -2.55 16.14 13.38
#